data_f09eb4f44e55699c5a15e9a0ca4d7e95
#
_entry.id   f09eb4f44e55699c5a15e9a0ca4d7e95
#
_cell.length_a   1.000
_cell.length_b   1.000
_cell.length_c   1.000
_cell.angle_alpha   90.00
_cell.angle_beta   90.00
_cell.angle_gamma   90.00
#
_symmetry.space_group_name_H-M   'P 1'
#
loop_
_entity.id
_entity.type
_entity.pdbx_description
1 polymer ?
#
loop_
_entity_poly.entity_id
_entity_poly.type
_entity_poly.pdbx_seq_one_letter_code
_entity_poly.pdbx_strand_id
1 'polypeptide(L)'
;RVESGNDVGYGHIMRCLALAINLKKFFNVIFLSTNSSGNLNSIIKKNHFKRIGIRIISTSSSNKKNKNDAEQTIKIIKKFGNEKSLLLVDNYNISIRWESLVKPFVRKLIVIDDLIYRKHDCDLIIDQNLHTNMKKLYQNSIPKSCQKLFGPKYALLRKQFLTQRKHIKKRSLPIEKILVSFGGSDKKNHTLSILNSIKSLDQIKRIYVVVGRASSNKHKIKNFCKNYSHFQYIEQSENMATLMRSSDLSIGSGGTTTWERCCLGLPSIIFVSSNDQKDIAEAISKTNCGINLGQFNKSSKLLIPKIVLSFKKKEFEKMSKTCMNLVDGKGAIRITNVIRKL
;
A
#
# COMPACT_ATOMS: atom_id res chain seq x y z
N ARG A 1 -0.90 -10.50 -13.07
CA ARG A 1 -2.32 -10.54 -12.73
C ARG A 1 -2.58 -9.70 -11.48
N VAL A 2 -3.34 -8.61 -11.62
CA VAL A 2 -3.62 -7.68 -10.53
C VAL A 2 -5.07 -7.22 -10.57
N GLU A 3 -5.63 -6.86 -9.40
CA GLU A 3 -6.95 -6.24 -9.29
C GLU A 3 -6.87 -4.84 -8.69
N SER A 4 -7.88 -4.04 -9.03
CA SER A 4 -8.18 -2.76 -8.38
C SER A 4 -9.68 -2.48 -8.49
N GLY A 5 -10.23 -1.76 -7.54
CA GLY A 5 -11.65 -1.41 -7.52
C GLY A 5 -12.11 -0.96 -6.15
N ASN A 6 -13.39 -0.63 -6.04
CA ASN A 6 -13.97 -0.12 -4.79
C ASN A 6 -13.87 -1.11 -3.63
N ASP A 7 -13.91 -2.43 -3.91
CA ASP A 7 -13.86 -3.47 -2.87
C ASP A 7 -12.44 -3.92 -2.55
N VAL A 8 -11.54 -3.92 -3.53
CA VAL A 8 -10.15 -4.37 -3.38
C VAL A 8 -9.22 -3.22 -2.99
N GLY A 9 -9.63 -1.98 -3.28
CA GLY A 9 -8.78 -0.80 -3.10
C GLY A 9 -7.77 -0.60 -4.23
N TYR A 10 -6.85 0.32 -4.02
CA TYR A 10 -5.90 0.78 -5.04
C TYR A 10 -4.44 0.36 -4.75
N GLY A 11 -4.18 -0.20 -3.58
CA GLY A 11 -2.83 -0.56 -3.14
C GLY A 11 -2.13 -1.55 -4.08
N HIS A 12 -2.85 -2.61 -4.49
CA HIS A 12 -2.32 -3.66 -5.36
C HIS A 12 -1.84 -3.10 -6.71
N ILE A 13 -2.71 -2.37 -7.42
CA ILE A 13 -2.35 -1.82 -8.73
C ILE A 13 -1.19 -0.81 -8.63
N MET A 14 -1.15 -0.01 -7.56
CA MET A 14 -0.09 0.99 -7.36
C MET A 14 1.26 0.35 -7.05
N ARG A 15 1.30 -0.72 -6.23
CA ARG A 15 2.54 -1.45 -5.95
C ARG A 15 3.02 -2.25 -7.16
N CYS A 16 2.10 -2.87 -7.93
CA CYS A 16 2.43 -3.52 -9.20
C CYS A 16 2.99 -2.53 -10.23
N LEU A 17 2.42 -1.34 -10.36
CA LEU A 17 2.94 -0.30 -11.26
C LEU A 17 4.33 0.18 -10.84
N ALA A 18 4.57 0.36 -9.54
CA ALA A 18 5.89 0.74 -9.05
C ALA A 18 6.97 -0.28 -9.43
N LEU A 19 6.64 -1.58 -9.40
CA LEU A 19 7.53 -2.65 -9.84
C LEU A 19 7.64 -2.69 -11.37
N ALA A 20 6.51 -2.63 -12.10
CA ALA A 20 6.45 -2.70 -13.55
C ALA A 20 7.30 -1.62 -14.25
N ILE A 21 7.32 -0.39 -13.70
CA ILE A 21 8.16 0.71 -14.21
C ILE A 21 9.66 0.36 -14.17
N ASN A 22 10.09 -0.42 -13.21
CA ASN A 22 11.48 -0.90 -13.16
C ASN A 22 11.69 -2.12 -14.08
N LEU A 23 10.74 -3.04 -14.10
CA LEU A 23 10.80 -4.27 -14.92
C LEU A 23 10.76 -3.98 -16.43
N LYS A 24 10.06 -2.95 -16.90
CA LYS A 24 9.95 -2.62 -18.33
C LYS A 24 11.29 -2.32 -19.02
N LYS A 25 12.34 -2.09 -18.25
CA LYS A 25 13.71 -1.93 -18.79
C LYS A 25 14.33 -3.24 -19.28
N PHE A 26 13.76 -4.37 -18.85
CA PHE A 26 14.32 -5.71 -19.08
C PHE A 26 13.30 -6.70 -19.65
N PHE A 27 12.00 -6.41 -19.50
CA PHE A 27 10.89 -7.29 -19.87
C PHE A 27 9.81 -6.51 -20.61
N ASN A 28 9.12 -7.19 -21.52
CA ASN A 28 7.84 -6.72 -22.05
C ASN A 28 6.75 -7.01 -21.02
N VAL A 29 6.23 -5.99 -20.35
CA VAL A 29 5.28 -6.11 -19.23
C VAL A 29 3.85 -5.94 -19.74
N ILE A 30 3.01 -6.94 -19.49
CA ILE A 30 1.58 -6.94 -19.81
C ILE A 30 0.78 -7.08 -18.51
N PHE A 31 -0.21 -6.21 -18.31
CA PHE A 31 -1.12 -6.29 -17.19
C PHE A 31 -2.37 -7.11 -17.52
N LEU A 32 -2.71 -8.04 -16.64
CA LEU A 32 -3.97 -8.79 -16.67
C LEU A 32 -4.85 -8.33 -15.51
N SER A 33 -6.01 -7.78 -15.80
CA SER A 33 -6.94 -7.27 -14.77
C SER A 33 -8.39 -7.32 -15.24
N THR A 34 -9.32 -7.32 -14.28
CA THR A 34 -10.76 -7.25 -14.59
C THR A 34 -11.24 -5.81 -14.81
N ASN A 35 -12.50 -5.66 -15.19
CA ASN A 35 -13.20 -4.37 -15.28
C ASN A 35 -14.13 -4.12 -14.08
N SER A 36 -13.67 -4.42 -12.87
CA SER A 36 -14.43 -4.17 -11.63
C SER A 36 -14.79 -2.69 -11.47
N SER A 37 -15.88 -2.43 -10.76
CA SER A 37 -16.34 -1.06 -10.48
C SER A 37 -15.27 -0.26 -9.74
N GLY A 38 -15.03 0.98 -10.15
CA GLY A 38 -14.01 1.86 -9.55
C GLY A 38 -12.56 1.43 -9.83
N ASN A 39 -12.32 0.56 -10.84
CA ASN A 39 -10.96 0.15 -11.17
C ASN A 39 -10.08 1.33 -11.63
N LEU A 40 -8.76 1.17 -11.49
CA LEU A 40 -7.76 2.13 -11.96
C LEU A 40 -7.06 1.66 -13.26
N ASN A 41 -7.76 0.93 -14.14
CA ASN A 41 -7.17 0.41 -15.38
C ASN A 41 -6.63 1.51 -16.31
N SER A 42 -7.20 2.72 -16.26
CA SER A 42 -6.70 3.87 -17.00
C SER A 42 -5.27 4.27 -16.63
N ILE A 43 -4.86 4.03 -15.37
CA ILE A 43 -3.50 4.34 -14.91
C ILE A 43 -2.45 3.42 -15.54
N ILE A 44 -2.82 2.19 -15.89
CA ILE A 44 -1.94 1.25 -16.63
C ILE A 44 -1.62 1.84 -18.00
N LYS A 45 -2.66 2.30 -18.72
CA LYS A 45 -2.51 2.96 -20.04
C LYS A 45 -1.71 4.26 -19.94
N LYS A 46 -2.00 5.10 -18.92
CA LYS A 46 -1.26 6.37 -18.66
C LYS A 46 0.24 6.13 -18.47
N ASN A 47 0.65 4.95 -17.97
CA ASN A 47 2.05 4.56 -17.81
C ASN A 47 2.60 3.77 -19.01
N HIS A 48 1.89 3.75 -20.14
CA HIS A 48 2.29 3.09 -21.40
C HIS A 48 2.49 1.57 -21.26
N PHE A 49 1.67 0.89 -20.45
CA PHE A 49 1.63 -0.57 -20.39
C PHE A 49 0.44 -1.14 -21.16
N LYS A 50 0.68 -2.27 -21.84
CA LYS A 50 -0.38 -3.08 -22.42
C LYS A 50 -1.21 -3.70 -21.32
N ARG A 51 -2.54 -3.66 -21.46
CA ARG A 51 -3.49 -4.30 -20.57
C ARG A 51 -4.39 -5.25 -21.36
N ILE A 52 -4.60 -6.45 -20.81
CA ILE A 52 -5.57 -7.42 -21.33
C ILE A 52 -6.61 -7.66 -20.24
N GLY A 53 -7.88 -7.61 -20.63
CA GLY A 53 -9.00 -7.81 -19.71
C GLY A 53 -9.24 -9.30 -19.41
N ILE A 54 -9.49 -9.62 -18.16
CA ILE A 54 -10.02 -10.90 -17.69
C ILE A 54 -11.52 -10.72 -17.41
N ARG A 55 -12.34 -11.62 -17.90
CA ARG A 55 -13.80 -11.61 -17.66
C ARG A 55 -14.14 -12.59 -16.53
N ILE A 56 -14.70 -12.07 -15.44
CA ILE A 56 -15.20 -12.92 -14.36
C ILE A 56 -16.60 -13.40 -14.69
N ILE A 57 -16.80 -14.71 -14.63
CA ILE A 57 -18.14 -15.30 -14.79
C ILE A 57 -19.02 -14.97 -13.58
N SER A 58 -20.31 -14.75 -13.82
CA SER A 58 -21.29 -14.54 -12.78
C SER A 58 -21.63 -15.85 -12.09
N THR A 59 -21.04 -16.07 -10.93
CA THR A 59 -21.30 -17.26 -10.07
C THR A 59 -20.95 -16.93 -8.63
N SER A 60 -21.65 -17.55 -7.69
CA SER A 60 -21.31 -17.47 -6.25
C SER A 60 -20.08 -18.30 -5.90
N SER A 61 -19.77 -19.34 -6.68
CA SER A 61 -18.66 -20.26 -6.43
C SER A 61 -17.29 -19.61 -6.69
N SER A 62 -16.52 -19.37 -5.64
CA SER A 62 -15.13 -18.88 -5.71
C SER A 62 -14.24 -19.84 -6.53
N ASN A 63 -14.42 -21.17 -6.39
CA ASN A 63 -13.66 -22.15 -7.14
C ASN A 63 -13.91 -22.06 -8.65
N LYS A 64 -15.18 -21.88 -9.08
CA LYS A 64 -15.52 -21.70 -10.50
C LYS A 64 -14.95 -20.40 -11.04
N LYS A 65 -15.00 -19.30 -10.27
CA LYS A 65 -14.37 -18.02 -10.64
C LYS A 65 -12.86 -18.19 -10.82
N ASN A 66 -12.19 -18.82 -9.88
CA ASN A 66 -10.73 -19.07 -9.94
C ASN A 66 -10.36 -19.94 -11.15
N LYS A 67 -11.09 -21.03 -11.42
CA LYS A 67 -10.85 -21.90 -12.59
C LYS A 67 -10.99 -21.10 -13.89
N ASN A 68 -12.07 -20.34 -14.07
CA ASN A 68 -12.29 -19.53 -15.27
C ASN A 68 -11.20 -18.45 -15.45
N ASP A 69 -10.76 -17.80 -14.37
CA ASP A 69 -9.68 -16.83 -14.41
C ASP A 69 -8.34 -17.49 -14.83
N ALA A 70 -8.04 -18.68 -14.28
CA ALA A 70 -6.85 -19.45 -14.63
C ALA A 70 -6.84 -19.82 -16.12
N GLU A 71 -7.95 -20.35 -16.64
CA GLU A 71 -8.09 -20.73 -18.05
C GLU A 71 -7.87 -19.54 -19.00
N GLN A 72 -8.45 -18.38 -18.69
CA GLN A 72 -8.23 -17.16 -19.47
C GLN A 72 -6.78 -16.69 -19.38
N THR A 73 -6.18 -16.74 -18.17
CA THR A 73 -4.78 -16.38 -17.97
C THR A 73 -3.85 -17.28 -18.78
N ILE A 74 -4.09 -18.60 -18.78
CA ILE A 74 -3.33 -19.57 -19.57
C ILE A 74 -3.46 -19.27 -21.08
N LYS A 75 -4.67 -19.02 -21.58
CA LYS A 75 -4.89 -18.63 -23.00
C LYS A 75 -4.08 -17.37 -23.37
N ILE A 76 -4.02 -16.39 -22.48
CA ILE A 76 -3.25 -15.17 -22.70
C ILE A 76 -1.75 -15.45 -22.69
N ILE A 77 -1.28 -16.28 -21.75
CA ILE A 77 0.15 -16.68 -21.68
C ILE A 77 0.54 -17.41 -22.98
N LYS A 78 -0.26 -18.38 -23.44
CA LYS A 78 0.00 -19.11 -24.70
C LYS A 78 0.00 -18.20 -25.94
N LYS A 79 -0.81 -17.12 -25.95
CA LYS A 79 -0.92 -16.20 -27.08
C LYS A 79 0.20 -15.15 -27.12
N PHE A 80 0.64 -14.64 -25.97
CA PHE A 80 1.53 -13.49 -25.86
C PHE A 80 2.85 -13.79 -25.13
N GLY A 81 2.95 -14.93 -24.48
CA GLY A 81 4.12 -15.38 -23.77
C GLY A 81 5.00 -16.32 -24.58
N ASN A 82 6.05 -16.80 -23.94
CA ASN A 82 6.96 -17.84 -24.41
C ASN A 82 7.48 -18.63 -23.19
N GLU A 83 8.38 -19.57 -23.41
CA GLU A 83 9.00 -20.42 -22.37
C GLU A 83 9.72 -19.63 -21.25
N LYS A 84 10.15 -18.37 -21.55
CA LYS A 84 10.83 -17.48 -20.60
C LYS A 84 9.87 -16.60 -19.82
N SER A 85 8.56 -16.72 -20.05
CA SER A 85 7.57 -15.84 -19.42
C SER A 85 7.52 -16.02 -17.91
N LEU A 86 7.48 -14.91 -17.19
CA LEU A 86 7.27 -14.84 -15.76
C LEU A 86 5.86 -14.32 -15.48
N LEU A 87 5.18 -14.88 -14.51
CA LEU A 87 3.88 -14.40 -14.08
C LEU A 87 3.96 -13.85 -12.66
N LEU A 88 3.59 -12.59 -12.50
CA LEU A 88 3.47 -11.94 -11.20
C LEU A 88 1.99 -11.80 -10.84
N VAL A 89 1.63 -12.23 -9.63
CA VAL A 89 0.26 -12.21 -9.09
C VAL A 89 0.21 -11.35 -7.85
N ASP A 90 -0.75 -10.43 -7.80
CA ASP A 90 -1.05 -9.58 -6.65
C ASP A 90 -2.58 -9.46 -6.53
N ASN A 91 -3.20 -10.48 -5.94
CA ASN A 91 -4.65 -10.58 -5.83
C ASN A 91 -5.08 -11.55 -4.73
N TYR A 92 -5.72 -11.06 -3.69
CA TYR A 92 -6.20 -11.89 -2.57
C TYR A 92 -7.35 -12.87 -2.92
N ASN A 93 -8.02 -12.66 -4.05
CA ASN A 93 -9.09 -13.55 -4.50
C ASN A 93 -8.57 -14.76 -5.29
N ILE A 94 -7.28 -14.83 -5.59
CA ILE A 94 -6.63 -15.96 -6.27
C ILE A 94 -6.17 -16.96 -5.21
N SER A 95 -6.46 -18.24 -5.42
CA SER A 95 -6.12 -19.34 -4.51
C SER A 95 -4.91 -20.13 -4.99
N ILE A 96 -4.34 -20.96 -4.10
CA ILE A 96 -3.28 -21.93 -4.44
C ILE A 96 -3.69 -22.84 -5.62
N ARG A 97 -4.97 -23.23 -5.73
CA ARG A 97 -5.46 -24.03 -6.86
C ARG A 97 -5.30 -23.29 -8.19
N TRP A 98 -5.57 -21.99 -8.21
CA TRP A 98 -5.33 -21.17 -9.39
C TRP A 98 -3.84 -21.13 -9.75
N GLU A 99 -3.00 -20.97 -8.74
CA GLU A 99 -1.54 -20.92 -8.90
C GLU A 99 -1.01 -22.24 -9.49
N SER A 100 -1.43 -23.40 -8.95
CA SER A 100 -1.04 -24.73 -9.45
C SER A 100 -1.53 -24.99 -10.89
N LEU A 101 -2.69 -24.45 -11.27
CA LEU A 101 -3.19 -24.56 -12.66
C LEU A 101 -2.34 -23.75 -13.64
N VAL A 102 -1.89 -22.57 -13.26
CA VAL A 102 -1.20 -21.65 -14.18
C VAL A 102 0.32 -21.86 -14.19
N LYS A 103 0.90 -22.30 -13.08
CA LYS A 103 2.33 -22.49 -12.90
C LYS A 103 3.03 -23.30 -14.00
N PRO A 104 2.45 -24.42 -14.54
CA PRO A 104 3.08 -25.19 -15.61
C PRO A 104 3.26 -24.43 -16.93
N PHE A 105 2.61 -23.29 -17.11
CA PHE A 105 2.64 -22.50 -18.35
C PHE A 105 3.59 -21.28 -18.27
N VAL A 106 4.33 -21.14 -17.18
CA VAL A 106 5.28 -20.05 -16.98
C VAL A 106 6.61 -20.56 -16.44
N ARG A 107 7.69 -19.88 -16.76
CA ARG A 107 9.01 -20.21 -16.22
C ARG A 107 9.06 -20.08 -14.71
N LYS A 108 8.47 -19.00 -14.17
CA LYS A 108 8.38 -18.75 -12.74
C LYS A 108 7.08 -18.04 -12.39
N LEU A 109 6.47 -18.48 -11.29
CA LEU A 109 5.32 -17.84 -10.67
C LEU A 109 5.76 -17.03 -9.45
N ILE A 110 5.47 -15.73 -9.48
CA ILE A 110 5.84 -14.75 -8.45
C ILE A 110 4.56 -14.26 -7.77
N VAL A 111 4.50 -14.32 -6.46
CA VAL A 111 3.33 -13.85 -5.70
C VAL A 111 3.71 -12.69 -4.80
N ILE A 112 2.92 -11.63 -4.84
CA ILE A 112 2.93 -10.57 -3.83
C ILE A 112 1.74 -10.81 -2.91
N ASP A 113 2.01 -11.20 -1.69
CA ASP A 113 0.98 -11.47 -0.69
C ASP A 113 1.51 -11.16 0.71
N ASP A 114 0.72 -10.47 1.49
CA ASP A 114 1.00 -10.06 2.86
C ASP A 114 -0.01 -10.62 3.88
N LEU A 115 -0.80 -11.63 3.43
CA LEU A 115 -1.72 -12.39 4.27
C LEU A 115 -1.08 -13.75 4.62
N ILE A 116 -0.33 -13.79 5.69
CA ILE A 116 0.53 -14.90 6.13
C ILE A 116 -0.18 -16.26 6.30
N TYR A 117 -1.51 -16.27 6.43
CA TYR A 117 -2.31 -17.50 6.61
C TYR A 117 -2.67 -18.18 5.28
N ARG A 118 -2.35 -17.57 4.13
CA ARG A 118 -2.67 -18.12 2.81
C ARG A 118 -1.59 -19.09 2.35
N LYS A 119 -2.02 -20.18 1.72
CA LYS A 119 -1.11 -21.14 1.08
C LYS A 119 -0.87 -20.75 -0.37
N HIS A 120 0.37 -20.94 -0.83
CA HIS A 120 0.81 -20.60 -2.19
C HIS A 120 1.61 -21.74 -2.82
N ASP A 121 1.52 -21.86 -4.16
CA ASP A 121 2.36 -22.71 -4.99
C ASP A 121 3.19 -21.82 -5.94
N CYS A 122 4.12 -21.06 -5.39
CA CYS A 122 4.92 -20.09 -6.13
C CYS A 122 6.42 -20.36 -6.03
N ASP A 123 7.19 -19.79 -6.94
CA ASP A 123 8.66 -19.86 -6.96
C ASP A 123 9.30 -18.71 -6.19
N LEU A 124 8.62 -17.58 -6.11
CA LEU A 124 9.06 -16.39 -5.36
C LEU A 124 7.85 -15.76 -4.67
N ILE A 125 7.95 -15.53 -3.36
CA ILE A 125 6.97 -14.76 -2.60
C ILE A 125 7.57 -13.44 -2.12
N ILE A 126 6.77 -12.38 -2.20
CA ILE A 126 7.12 -11.04 -1.76
C ILE A 126 6.10 -10.59 -0.73
N ASP A 127 6.52 -10.44 0.52
CA ASP A 127 5.74 -9.81 1.57
C ASP A 127 6.51 -8.60 2.11
N GLN A 128 5.99 -7.42 1.84
CA GLN A 128 6.61 -6.16 2.23
C GLN A 128 6.29 -5.74 3.67
N ASN A 129 5.44 -6.48 4.37
CA ASN A 129 5.08 -6.16 5.75
C ASN A 129 6.14 -6.63 6.73
N LEU A 130 6.08 -6.09 7.93
CA LEU A 130 6.99 -6.44 9.01
C LEU A 130 6.25 -7.31 10.03
N HIS A 131 6.60 -8.59 10.06
CA HIS A 131 6.12 -9.53 11.06
C HIS A 131 7.28 -10.10 11.87
N THR A 132 7.02 -10.46 13.11
CA THR A 132 7.97 -11.21 13.92
C THR A 132 8.08 -12.63 13.37
N ASN A 133 9.32 -13.14 13.19
CA ASN A 133 9.57 -14.51 12.72
C ASN A 133 8.95 -14.89 11.37
N MET A 134 9.04 -13.99 10.35
CA MET A 134 8.54 -14.21 9.00
C MET A 134 8.82 -15.61 8.44
N LYS A 135 10.04 -16.15 8.63
CA LYS A 135 10.40 -17.49 8.13
C LYS A 135 9.50 -18.57 8.71
N LYS A 136 9.20 -18.53 10.02
CA LYS A 136 8.35 -19.50 10.72
C LYS A 136 6.89 -19.36 10.26
N LEU A 137 6.41 -18.13 10.07
CA LEU A 137 5.04 -17.86 9.63
C LEU A 137 4.73 -18.46 8.24
N TYR A 138 5.70 -18.44 7.33
CA TYR A 138 5.55 -18.98 5.97
C TYR A 138 5.99 -20.45 5.82
N GLN A 139 6.46 -21.11 6.87
CA GLN A 139 7.09 -22.43 6.80
C GLN A 139 6.20 -23.51 6.14
N ASN A 140 4.89 -23.48 6.43
CA ASN A 140 3.91 -24.47 5.96
C ASN A 140 2.95 -23.87 4.89
N SER A 141 3.19 -22.63 4.47
CA SER A 141 2.30 -21.90 3.56
C SER A 141 2.85 -21.79 2.14
N ILE A 142 4.13 -22.12 1.94
CA ILE A 142 4.81 -22.03 0.64
C ILE A 142 5.73 -23.22 0.44
N PRO A 143 6.07 -23.58 -0.84
CA PRO A 143 7.05 -24.63 -1.13
C PRO A 143 8.41 -24.36 -0.47
N LYS A 144 9.12 -25.42 -0.05
CA LYS A 144 10.48 -25.29 0.52
C LYS A 144 11.46 -24.58 -0.42
N SER A 145 11.34 -24.82 -1.72
CA SER A 145 12.13 -24.22 -2.79
C SER A 145 11.78 -22.77 -3.09
N CYS A 146 10.65 -22.26 -2.56
CA CYS A 146 10.20 -20.91 -2.83
C CYS A 146 11.19 -19.87 -2.27
N GLN A 147 11.66 -18.95 -3.12
CA GLN A 147 12.47 -17.81 -2.70
C GLN A 147 11.61 -16.80 -1.95
N LYS A 148 12.16 -16.16 -0.91
CA LYS A 148 11.44 -15.30 0.02
C LYS A 148 12.02 -13.90 0.05
N LEU A 149 11.23 -12.89 -0.27
CA LEU A 149 11.59 -11.47 -0.14
C LEU A 149 10.69 -10.82 0.90
N PHE A 150 11.15 -10.80 2.14
CA PHE A 150 10.39 -10.41 3.31
C PHE A 150 10.83 -9.09 3.92
N GLY A 151 9.85 -8.31 4.34
CA GLY A 151 9.99 -7.11 5.14
C GLY A 151 10.02 -5.79 4.34
N PRO A 152 9.96 -4.66 5.05
CA PRO A 152 9.79 -3.32 4.48
C PRO A 152 10.91 -2.85 3.55
N LYS A 153 12.09 -3.47 3.60
CA LYS A 153 13.16 -3.23 2.62
C LYS A 153 12.76 -3.58 1.18
N TYR A 154 11.70 -4.37 1.01
CA TYR A 154 11.09 -4.73 -0.27
C TYR A 154 9.80 -3.96 -0.55
N ALA A 155 9.49 -2.91 0.21
CA ALA A 155 8.32 -2.08 -0.01
C ALA A 155 8.29 -1.52 -1.44
N LEU A 156 7.20 -1.80 -2.15
CA LEU A 156 6.98 -1.41 -3.54
C LEU A 156 6.44 0.01 -3.61
N LEU A 157 7.33 0.98 -3.57
CA LEU A 157 7.00 2.39 -3.58
C LEU A 157 7.19 3.02 -4.96
N ARG A 158 6.33 3.98 -5.29
CA ARG A 158 6.45 4.80 -6.51
C ARG A 158 7.76 5.59 -6.50
N LYS A 159 8.35 5.80 -7.68
CA LYS A 159 9.65 6.50 -7.85
C LYS A 159 9.71 7.85 -7.14
N GLN A 160 8.58 8.57 -7.06
CA GLN A 160 8.52 9.87 -6.37
C GLN A 160 8.96 9.81 -4.90
N PHE A 161 8.73 8.69 -4.18
CA PHE A 161 9.17 8.55 -2.79
C PHE A 161 10.70 8.50 -2.68
N LEU A 162 11.36 7.73 -3.56
CA LEU A 162 12.82 7.71 -3.61
C LEU A 162 13.40 9.07 -3.99
N THR A 163 12.76 9.81 -4.92
CA THR A 163 13.17 11.16 -5.31
C THR A 163 13.00 12.14 -4.16
N GLN A 164 11.83 12.19 -3.53
CA GLN A 164 11.56 13.12 -2.43
C GLN A 164 12.38 12.82 -1.17
N ARG A 165 12.74 11.55 -0.95
CA ARG A 165 13.60 11.15 0.16
C ARG A 165 14.97 11.85 0.15
N LYS A 166 15.53 12.14 -1.02
CA LYS A 166 16.82 12.85 -1.15
C LYS A 166 16.77 14.30 -0.63
N HIS A 167 15.58 14.86 -0.54
CA HIS A 167 15.34 16.27 -0.16
C HIS A 167 14.69 16.42 1.23
N ILE A 168 14.72 15.35 2.04
CA ILE A 168 14.17 15.41 3.40
C ILE A 168 15.11 16.21 4.29
N LYS A 169 14.54 17.22 4.95
CA LYS A 169 15.16 17.91 6.07
C LYS A 169 14.90 17.15 7.37
N LYS A 170 15.78 17.29 8.34
CA LYS A 170 15.58 16.73 9.68
C LYS A 170 14.25 17.24 10.24
N ARG A 171 13.38 16.31 10.66
CA ARG A 171 12.11 16.66 11.29
C ARG A 171 12.34 17.01 12.75
N SER A 172 11.68 18.04 13.21
CA SER A 172 11.79 18.51 14.59
C SER A 172 10.47 19.13 15.04
N LEU A 173 10.38 19.48 16.32
CA LEU A 173 9.27 20.22 16.88
C LEU A 173 9.47 21.74 16.68
N PRO A 174 8.40 22.52 16.71
CA PRO A 174 6.99 22.14 16.91
C PRO A 174 6.39 21.46 15.66
N ILE A 175 5.31 20.68 15.86
CA ILE A 175 4.48 20.15 14.77
C ILE A 175 3.60 21.29 14.27
N GLU A 176 3.80 21.71 13.03
CA GLU A 176 3.05 22.80 12.40
C GLU A 176 2.20 22.31 11.20
N LYS A 177 2.59 21.19 10.60
CA LYS A 177 1.93 20.66 9.38
C LYS A 177 1.55 19.20 9.56
N ILE A 178 0.26 18.92 9.45
CA ILE A 178 -0.29 17.56 9.59
C ILE A 178 -0.84 17.08 8.24
N LEU A 179 -0.55 15.84 7.88
CA LEU A 179 -1.20 15.13 6.78
C LEU A 179 -2.24 14.16 7.32
N VAL A 180 -3.49 14.33 6.92
CA VAL A 180 -4.60 13.41 7.25
C VAL A 180 -4.99 12.61 6.02
N SER A 181 -4.92 11.27 6.11
CA SER A 181 -5.32 10.38 5.01
C SER A 181 -5.71 8.98 5.50
N PHE A 182 -6.94 8.54 5.19
CA PHE A 182 -7.48 7.23 5.52
C PHE A 182 -7.67 6.32 4.30
N GLY A 183 -6.87 6.57 3.26
CA GLY A 183 -6.87 5.74 2.04
C GLY A 183 -7.96 6.08 1.04
N GLY A 184 -8.29 5.11 0.16
CA GLY A 184 -9.10 5.35 -1.02
C GLY A 184 -10.60 5.58 -0.77
N SER A 185 -11.19 4.89 0.19
CA SER A 185 -12.66 4.88 0.38
C SER A 185 -13.14 5.54 1.67
N ASP A 186 -12.38 5.43 2.77
CA ASP A 186 -12.77 5.94 4.11
C ASP A 186 -14.28 5.77 4.42
N LYS A 187 -14.79 4.55 4.24
CA LYS A 187 -16.22 4.22 4.35
C LYS A 187 -16.84 4.64 5.70
N LYS A 188 -16.04 4.62 6.77
CA LYS A 188 -16.48 4.98 8.14
C LYS A 188 -16.31 6.47 8.47
N ASN A 189 -15.88 7.29 7.50
CA ASN A 189 -15.66 8.73 7.67
C ASN A 189 -14.74 9.10 8.83
N HIS A 190 -13.66 8.36 9.00
CA HIS A 190 -12.66 8.62 10.03
C HIS A 190 -11.99 10.00 9.82
N THR A 191 -11.78 10.39 8.54
CA THR A 191 -11.22 11.69 8.19
C THR A 191 -11.96 12.82 8.88
N LEU A 192 -13.27 12.96 8.71
CA LEU A 192 -14.04 14.06 9.32
C LEU A 192 -13.97 14.04 10.84
N SER A 193 -13.98 12.85 11.43
CA SER A 193 -13.87 12.68 12.89
C SER A 193 -12.52 13.19 13.42
N ILE A 194 -11.42 12.93 12.69
CA ILE A 194 -10.09 13.43 13.03
C ILE A 194 -10.02 14.95 12.87
N LEU A 195 -10.51 15.49 11.75
CA LEU A 195 -10.49 16.93 11.53
C LEU A 195 -11.21 17.69 12.66
N ASN A 196 -12.33 17.17 13.14
CA ASN A 196 -13.03 17.74 14.29
C ASN A 196 -12.19 17.71 15.59
N SER A 197 -11.33 16.73 15.78
CA SER A 197 -10.52 16.62 16.99
C SER A 197 -9.27 17.53 16.97
N ILE A 198 -8.82 17.95 15.80
CA ILE A 198 -7.58 18.74 15.64
C ILE A 198 -7.81 20.17 15.16
N LYS A 199 -9.05 20.57 14.87
CA LYS A 199 -9.39 21.88 14.30
C LYS A 199 -8.96 23.08 15.15
N SER A 200 -8.86 22.89 16.46
CA SER A 200 -8.55 23.94 17.45
C SER A 200 -7.12 23.83 17.99
N LEU A 201 -6.21 23.19 17.28
CA LEU A 201 -4.80 23.16 17.65
C LEU A 201 -4.08 24.39 17.07
N ASP A 202 -3.95 25.46 17.86
CA ASP A 202 -3.45 26.78 17.41
C ASP A 202 -2.03 26.73 16.81
N GLN A 203 -1.20 25.81 17.27
CA GLN A 203 0.15 25.64 16.72
C GLN A 203 0.18 25.07 15.30
N ILE A 204 -0.94 24.49 14.81
CA ILE A 204 -0.98 23.85 13.50
C ILE A 204 -1.29 24.89 12.41
N LYS A 205 -0.27 25.20 11.62
CA LYS A 205 -0.36 26.19 10.54
C LYS A 205 -1.01 25.61 9.27
N ARG A 206 -0.95 24.29 9.04
CA ARG A 206 -1.50 23.65 7.85
C ARG A 206 -1.90 22.20 8.08
N ILE A 207 -3.09 21.83 7.62
CA ILE A 207 -3.57 20.45 7.60
C ILE A 207 -3.89 20.09 6.16
N TYR A 208 -3.10 19.16 5.59
CA TYR A 208 -3.37 18.57 4.28
C TYR A 208 -4.35 17.41 4.46
N VAL A 209 -5.52 17.52 3.85
CA VAL A 209 -6.59 16.52 3.96
C VAL A 209 -6.73 15.80 2.63
N VAL A 210 -6.13 14.61 2.54
CA VAL A 210 -6.15 13.81 1.31
C VAL A 210 -7.26 12.78 1.37
N VAL A 211 -8.25 12.93 0.49
CA VAL A 211 -9.44 12.08 0.40
C VAL A 211 -9.44 11.33 -0.91
N GLY A 212 -9.64 10.00 -0.86
CA GLY A 212 -9.70 9.19 -2.08
C GLY A 212 -10.99 9.42 -2.87
N ARG A 213 -10.92 9.23 -4.19
CA ARG A 213 -12.08 9.40 -5.10
C ARG A 213 -13.28 8.52 -4.73
N ALA A 214 -13.03 7.33 -4.18
CA ALA A 214 -14.08 6.39 -3.79
C ALA A 214 -14.73 6.72 -2.44
N SER A 215 -14.31 7.79 -1.76
CA SER A 215 -14.94 8.20 -0.50
C SER A 215 -16.32 8.81 -0.75
N SER A 216 -17.35 8.20 -0.16
CA SER A 216 -18.72 8.71 -0.17
C SER A 216 -18.87 10.02 0.63
N ASN A 217 -17.91 10.31 1.52
CA ASN A 217 -17.95 11.47 2.41
C ASN A 217 -17.18 12.69 1.87
N LYS A 218 -16.64 12.63 0.67
CA LYS A 218 -15.77 13.67 0.11
C LYS A 218 -16.40 15.07 0.10
N HIS A 219 -17.68 15.21 -0.22
CA HIS A 219 -18.39 16.50 -0.21
C HIS A 219 -18.50 17.07 1.21
N LYS A 220 -18.86 16.23 2.20
CA LYS A 220 -18.93 16.65 3.61
C LYS A 220 -17.56 17.13 4.12
N ILE A 221 -16.50 16.38 3.81
CA ILE A 221 -15.13 16.72 4.20
C ILE A 221 -14.67 18.02 3.51
N LYS A 222 -14.95 18.17 2.20
CA LYS A 222 -14.63 19.39 1.45
C LYS A 222 -15.31 20.63 2.05
N ASN A 223 -16.59 20.53 2.37
CA ASN A 223 -17.35 21.63 2.97
C ASN A 223 -16.83 21.96 4.38
N PHE A 224 -16.50 20.95 5.18
CA PHE A 224 -15.85 21.16 6.48
C PHE A 224 -14.53 21.92 6.34
N CYS A 225 -13.67 21.55 5.42
CA CYS A 225 -12.38 22.19 5.21
C CYS A 225 -12.51 23.68 4.80
N LYS A 226 -13.58 24.07 4.09
CA LYS A 226 -13.81 25.46 3.70
C LYS A 226 -13.99 26.42 4.89
N ASN A 227 -14.45 25.91 6.03
CA ASN A 227 -14.72 26.74 7.22
C ASN A 227 -13.43 27.10 8.00
N TYR A 228 -12.27 26.58 7.60
CA TYR A 228 -11.01 26.76 8.31
C TYR A 228 -9.87 27.04 7.33
N SER A 229 -9.25 28.19 7.39
CA SER A 229 -8.21 28.64 6.45
C SER A 229 -6.94 27.77 6.44
N HIS A 230 -6.67 27.08 7.56
CA HIS A 230 -5.50 26.21 7.70
C HIS A 230 -5.74 24.77 7.18
N PHE A 231 -6.97 24.39 6.77
CA PHE A 231 -7.25 23.13 6.10
C PHE A 231 -7.10 23.25 4.60
N GLN A 232 -6.39 22.32 3.98
CA GLN A 232 -6.28 22.18 2.54
C GLN A 232 -6.86 20.83 2.09
N TYR A 233 -8.06 20.87 1.51
CA TYR A 233 -8.68 19.70 0.92
C TYR A 233 -8.03 19.32 -0.40
N ILE A 234 -7.70 18.03 -0.56
CA ILE A 234 -7.09 17.48 -1.77
C ILE A 234 -7.82 16.18 -2.12
N GLU A 235 -8.54 16.17 -3.25
CA GLU A 235 -9.13 14.95 -3.77
C GLU A 235 -8.09 14.21 -4.61
N GLN A 236 -7.69 13.05 -4.13
CA GLN A 236 -6.73 12.17 -4.80
C GLN A 236 -5.40 12.84 -5.21
N SER A 237 -4.37 12.70 -4.44
CA SER A 237 -3.07 13.28 -4.78
C SER A 237 -2.20 12.36 -5.64
N GLU A 238 -1.74 12.87 -6.79
CA GLU A 238 -0.64 12.26 -7.54
C GLU A 238 0.72 12.57 -6.88
N ASN A 239 0.80 13.65 -6.10
CA ASN A 239 2.02 14.17 -5.45
C ASN A 239 2.09 13.84 -3.95
N MET A 240 1.62 12.63 -3.55
CA MET A 240 1.59 12.22 -2.14
C MET A 240 2.97 12.32 -1.47
N ALA A 241 4.04 11.99 -2.17
CA ALA A 241 5.39 12.05 -1.64
C ALA A 241 5.81 13.50 -1.27
N THR A 242 5.40 14.48 -2.06
CA THR A 242 5.65 15.91 -1.75
C THR A 242 4.85 16.35 -0.53
N LEU A 243 3.58 15.97 -0.43
CA LEU A 243 2.75 16.27 0.74
C LEU A 243 3.34 15.65 2.01
N MET A 244 3.73 14.38 1.95
CA MET A 244 4.36 13.70 3.08
C MET A 244 5.71 14.33 3.46
N ARG A 245 6.53 14.75 2.49
CA ARG A 245 7.78 15.48 2.76
C ARG A 245 7.53 16.80 3.45
N SER A 246 6.50 17.51 3.04
CA SER A 246 6.16 18.85 3.57
C SER A 246 5.43 18.83 4.91
N SER A 247 5.00 17.65 5.39
CA SER A 247 4.29 17.49 6.66
C SER A 247 5.24 17.09 7.78
N ASP A 248 4.93 17.45 9.01
CA ASP A 248 5.71 17.06 10.19
C ASP A 248 5.18 15.74 10.78
N LEU A 249 3.86 15.55 10.77
CA LEU A 249 3.16 14.39 11.31
C LEU A 249 2.11 13.90 10.32
N SER A 250 1.86 12.60 10.28
CA SER A 250 0.70 12.03 9.56
C SER A 250 -0.29 11.39 10.53
N ILE A 251 -1.59 11.52 10.23
CA ILE A 251 -2.67 10.82 10.93
C ILE A 251 -3.45 10.04 9.89
N GLY A 252 -3.62 8.72 10.09
CA GLY A 252 -4.33 7.93 9.09
C GLY A 252 -4.36 6.43 9.34
N SER A 253 -4.72 5.66 8.31
CA SER A 253 -4.83 4.21 8.41
C SER A 253 -3.47 3.50 8.28
N GLY A 254 -3.43 2.25 8.83
CA GLY A 254 -2.24 1.40 8.87
C GLY A 254 -1.99 0.56 7.60
N GLY A 255 -2.49 0.96 6.43
CA GLY A 255 -2.28 0.23 5.17
C GLY A 255 -0.88 0.44 4.56
N THR A 256 -0.74 0.08 3.27
CA THR A 256 0.54 0.16 2.52
C THR A 256 1.17 1.56 2.50
N THR A 257 0.38 2.62 2.65
CA THR A 257 0.83 4.00 2.82
C THR A 257 1.76 4.19 4.02
N THR A 258 1.75 3.27 4.96
CA THR A 258 2.67 3.25 6.10
C THR A 258 4.14 3.19 5.64
N TRP A 259 4.44 2.38 4.64
CA TRP A 259 5.79 2.27 4.09
C TRP A 259 6.20 3.52 3.30
N GLU A 260 5.23 4.21 2.68
CA GLU A 260 5.43 5.52 2.06
C GLU A 260 5.84 6.57 3.11
N ARG A 261 5.13 6.63 4.25
CA ARG A 261 5.47 7.49 5.40
C ARG A 261 6.84 7.16 5.97
N CYS A 262 7.13 5.89 6.21
CA CYS A 262 8.43 5.45 6.70
C CYS A 262 9.57 5.84 5.75
N CYS A 263 9.38 5.66 4.44
CA CYS A 263 10.38 6.06 3.43
C CYS A 263 10.77 7.53 3.54
N LEU A 264 9.84 8.39 3.91
CA LEU A 264 10.04 9.84 4.04
C LEU A 264 10.28 10.27 5.50
N GLY A 265 10.53 9.35 6.40
CA GLY A 265 10.76 9.66 7.81
C GLY A 265 9.63 10.46 8.44
N LEU A 266 8.39 10.22 8.04
CA LEU A 266 7.22 10.93 8.53
C LEU A 266 6.60 10.18 9.72
N PRO A 267 6.78 10.67 10.96
CA PRO A 267 6.12 10.12 12.14
C PRO A 267 4.62 10.05 11.92
N SER A 268 3.96 9.04 12.48
CA SER A 268 2.53 8.86 12.24
C SER A 268 1.76 8.37 13.46
N ILE A 269 0.52 8.85 13.56
CA ILE A 269 -0.53 8.30 14.41
C ILE A 269 -1.40 7.42 13.52
N ILE A 270 -1.49 6.13 13.83
CA ILE A 270 -2.12 5.13 12.98
C ILE A 270 -3.35 4.56 13.66
N PHE A 271 -4.41 4.42 12.85
CA PHE A 271 -5.63 3.71 13.19
C PHE A 271 -5.77 2.45 12.35
N VAL A 272 -6.29 1.40 12.94
CA VAL A 272 -6.67 0.16 12.26
C VAL A 272 -8.09 0.33 11.70
N SER A 273 -8.19 0.50 10.39
CA SER A 273 -9.48 0.66 9.67
C SER A 273 -10.05 -0.67 9.19
N SER A 274 -9.20 -1.70 9.01
CA SER A 274 -9.56 -3.06 8.57
C SER A 274 -8.59 -4.07 9.17
N ASN A 275 -8.99 -5.34 9.24
CA ASN A 275 -8.22 -6.39 9.92
C ASN A 275 -6.82 -6.62 9.32
N ASP A 276 -6.68 -6.50 8.00
CA ASP A 276 -5.41 -6.62 7.29
C ASP A 276 -4.36 -5.55 7.68
N GLN A 277 -4.80 -4.46 8.33
CA GLN A 277 -3.92 -3.38 8.80
C GLN A 277 -3.38 -3.59 10.22
N LYS A 278 -3.90 -4.57 10.96
CA LYS A 278 -3.57 -4.77 12.38
C LYS A 278 -2.08 -5.05 12.57
N ASP A 279 -1.54 -5.98 11.79
CA ASP A 279 -0.14 -6.40 11.91
C ASP A 279 0.83 -5.26 11.55
N ILE A 280 0.49 -4.46 10.52
CA ILE A 280 1.28 -3.29 10.15
C ILE A 280 1.27 -2.25 11.28
N ALA A 281 0.11 -1.97 11.84
CA ALA A 281 -0.03 -0.98 12.92
C ALA A 281 0.73 -1.41 14.19
N GLU A 282 0.69 -2.70 14.53
CA GLU A 282 1.48 -3.26 15.64
C GLU A 282 2.99 -3.18 15.37
N ALA A 283 3.42 -3.54 14.16
CA ALA A 283 4.83 -3.47 13.77
C ALA A 283 5.38 -2.04 13.86
N ILE A 284 4.62 -1.06 13.43
CA ILE A 284 4.98 0.36 13.52
C ILE A 284 5.16 0.82 14.97
N SER A 285 4.28 0.41 15.86
CA SER A 285 4.40 0.72 17.30
C SER A 285 5.62 0.04 17.92
N LYS A 286 5.79 -1.26 17.68
CA LYS A 286 6.93 -2.05 18.20
C LYS A 286 8.29 -1.53 17.72
N THR A 287 8.35 -0.98 16.54
CA THR A 287 9.59 -0.40 15.96
C THR A 287 9.78 1.07 16.29
N ASN A 288 8.89 1.70 17.04
CA ASN A 288 8.91 3.14 17.31
C ASN A 288 8.92 3.99 16.01
N CYS A 289 8.22 3.55 14.97
CA CYS A 289 8.02 4.31 13.74
C CYS A 289 6.75 5.16 13.73
N GLY A 290 5.93 5.03 14.78
CA GLY A 290 4.67 5.75 14.95
C GLY A 290 3.91 5.27 16.18
N ILE A 291 2.75 5.86 16.40
CA ILE A 291 1.84 5.54 17.50
C ILE A 291 0.62 4.82 16.93
N ASN A 292 0.38 3.60 17.42
CA ASN A 292 -0.81 2.82 17.05
C ASN A 292 -1.92 3.07 18.09
N LEU A 293 -3.02 3.67 17.68
CA LEU A 293 -4.21 3.91 18.51
C LEU A 293 -5.27 2.80 18.36
N GLY A 294 -4.93 1.70 17.70
CA GLY A 294 -5.83 0.56 17.51
C GLY A 294 -7.03 0.88 16.61
N GLN A 295 -8.15 0.21 16.88
CA GLN A 295 -9.39 0.49 16.15
C GLN A 295 -9.93 1.87 16.50
N PHE A 296 -10.44 2.55 15.47
CA PHE A 296 -10.99 3.89 15.65
C PHE A 296 -12.23 3.87 16.53
N ASN A 297 -12.22 4.64 17.62
CA ASN A 297 -13.34 4.83 18.53
C ASN A 297 -13.39 6.27 19.08
N LYS A 298 -14.43 6.59 19.84
CA LYS A 298 -14.61 7.94 20.42
C LYS A 298 -13.45 8.35 21.34
N SER A 299 -12.99 7.44 22.19
CA SER A 299 -11.91 7.71 23.16
C SER A 299 -10.56 7.91 22.44
N SER A 300 -10.23 7.07 21.45
CA SER A 300 -8.96 7.18 20.73
C SER A 300 -8.80 8.50 19.97
N LYS A 301 -9.88 9.06 19.39
CA LYS A 301 -9.83 10.37 18.73
C LYS A 301 -9.54 11.53 19.70
N LEU A 302 -10.03 11.46 20.94
CA LEU A 302 -9.79 12.49 21.96
C LEU A 302 -8.34 12.53 22.46
N LEU A 303 -7.58 11.45 22.25
CA LEU A 303 -6.16 11.38 22.60
C LEU A 303 -5.28 12.14 21.60
N ILE A 304 -5.74 12.37 20.37
CA ILE A 304 -4.88 12.94 19.31
C ILE A 304 -4.33 14.32 19.68
N PRO A 305 -5.13 15.30 20.13
CA PRO A 305 -4.61 16.60 20.53
C PRO A 305 -3.54 16.47 21.62
N LYS A 306 -3.81 15.66 22.63
CA LYS A 306 -2.86 15.43 23.74
C LYS A 306 -1.53 14.83 23.23
N ILE A 307 -1.60 13.82 22.33
CA ILE A 307 -0.42 13.19 21.73
C ILE A 307 0.37 14.20 20.89
N VAL A 308 -0.30 15.01 20.05
CA VAL A 308 0.35 16.02 19.21
C VAL A 308 1.12 17.04 20.05
N LEU A 309 0.56 17.42 21.21
CA LEU A 309 1.18 18.37 22.14
C LEU A 309 2.25 17.75 23.04
N SER A 310 2.23 16.44 23.27
CA SER A 310 3.12 15.76 24.22
C SER A 310 4.44 15.25 23.63
N PHE A 311 4.64 15.34 22.31
CA PHE A 311 5.88 14.86 21.71
C PHE A 311 7.11 15.58 22.27
N LYS A 312 8.11 14.79 22.68
CA LYS A 312 9.42 15.32 23.06
C LYS A 312 10.35 15.31 21.83
N LYS A 313 11.16 16.35 21.71
CA LYS A 313 12.04 16.56 20.54
C LYS A 313 12.90 15.33 20.22
N LYS A 314 13.62 14.79 21.19
CA LYS A 314 14.50 13.61 21.01
C LYS A 314 13.73 12.39 20.53
N GLU A 315 12.55 12.13 21.09
CA GLU A 315 11.69 10.99 20.72
C GLU A 315 11.15 11.14 19.29
N PHE A 316 10.68 12.32 18.94
CA PHE A 316 10.15 12.63 17.61
C PHE A 316 11.23 12.50 16.52
N GLU A 317 12.42 13.05 16.75
CA GLU A 317 13.56 12.92 15.85
C GLU A 317 14.01 11.46 15.71
N LYS A 318 14.04 10.69 16.81
CA LYS A 318 14.36 9.26 16.81
C LYS A 318 13.32 8.48 16.00
N MET A 319 12.03 8.74 16.18
CA MET A 319 10.95 8.13 15.42
C MET A 319 11.13 8.36 13.91
N SER A 320 11.38 9.59 13.48
CA SER A 320 11.64 9.93 12.09
C SER A 320 12.87 9.18 11.53
N LYS A 321 13.97 9.12 12.25
CA LYS A 321 15.18 8.38 11.86
C LYS A 321 14.93 6.87 11.74
N THR A 322 14.18 6.30 12.70
CA THR A 322 13.81 4.87 12.67
C THR A 322 12.97 4.53 11.44
N CYS A 323 11.98 5.36 11.10
CA CYS A 323 11.20 5.23 9.87
C CYS A 323 12.10 5.17 8.63
N MET A 324 13.03 6.11 8.50
CA MET A 324 13.95 6.18 7.37
C MET A 324 14.87 4.95 7.28
N ASN A 325 15.31 4.41 8.39
CA ASN A 325 16.14 3.20 8.43
C ASN A 325 15.35 1.95 8.03
N LEU A 326 14.05 1.91 8.37
CA LEU A 326 13.18 0.77 8.06
C LEU A 326 12.87 0.66 6.56
N VAL A 327 12.67 1.80 5.87
CA VAL A 327 12.29 1.83 4.45
C VAL A 327 13.14 2.84 3.70
N ASP A 328 14.01 2.36 2.82
CA ASP A 328 14.92 3.22 2.03
C ASP A 328 14.38 3.62 0.64
N GLY A 329 13.20 3.10 0.25
CA GLY A 329 12.56 3.40 -1.04
C GLY A 329 13.11 2.61 -2.23
N LYS A 330 14.05 1.68 -2.03
CA LYS A 330 14.70 0.90 -3.10
C LYS A 330 14.10 -0.50 -3.29
N GLY A 331 12.95 -0.81 -2.66
CA GLY A 331 12.33 -2.13 -2.70
C GLY A 331 12.06 -2.63 -4.13
N ALA A 332 11.45 -1.80 -4.98
CA ALA A 332 11.17 -2.16 -6.36
C ALA A 332 12.45 -2.46 -7.18
N ILE A 333 13.54 -1.75 -6.91
CA ILE A 333 14.85 -2.00 -7.56
C ILE A 333 15.42 -3.35 -7.11
N ARG A 334 15.37 -3.66 -5.79
CA ARG A 334 15.84 -4.94 -5.25
C ARG A 334 15.08 -6.12 -5.83
N ILE A 335 13.75 -6.02 -5.87
CA ILE A 335 12.88 -7.06 -6.43
C ILE A 335 13.16 -7.24 -7.91
N THR A 336 13.30 -6.15 -8.68
CA THR A 336 13.65 -6.22 -10.11
C THR A 336 14.98 -6.97 -10.32
N ASN A 337 16.00 -6.71 -9.49
CA ASN A 337 17.29 -7.39 -9.60
C ASN A 337 17.20 -8.89 -9.28
N VAL A 338 16.31 -9.30 -8.39
CA VAL A 338 16.04 -10.72 -8.13
C VAL A 338 15.30 -11.34 -9.31
N ILE A 339 14.22 -10.72 -9.79
CA ILE A 339 13.42 -11.24 -10.91
C ILE A 339 14.23 -11.44 -12.18
N ARG A 340 15.21 -10.57 -12.46
CA ARG A 340 16.13 -10.69 -13.62
C ARG A 340 17.01 -11.94 -13.59
N LYS A 341 17.21 -12.54 -12.43
CA LYS A 341 18.06 -13.73 -12.25
C LYS A 341 17.24 -15.05 -12.27
N LEU A 342 15.89 -14.96 -12.27
CA LEU A 342 14.99 -16.10 -12.39
C LEU A 342 14.90 -16.61 -13.83
#